data_754f4d93200d62ac8a5cd69895bc2ecb
#
_entry.id   754f4d93200d62ac8a5cd69895bc2ecb
#
_cell.length_a   1.000
_cell.length_b   1.000
_cell.length_c   1.000
_cell.angle_alpha   90.00
_cell.angle_beta   90.00
_cell.angle_gamma   90.00
#
_symmetry.space_group_name_H-M   'P 1'
#
loop_
_entity.id
_entity.type
_entity.pdbx_description
1 polymer ?
#
loop_
_entity_poly.entity_id
_entity_poly.type
_entity_poly.pdbx_seq_one_letter_code
_entity_poly.pdbx_strand_id
1 'polypeptide(L)'
;KYLEFEYKLAPDSYMVDFNINTYNLNDVIASNTNFLTLYWGVDMPQLEKSRDFESRYTGVYYNFSNNDVEHLSLTGDEKVDLPTSVKWVAYKQQFFSSVLIAKESFPNVLVSTANNTNPGFLKTADAEISLPYSGKAIEKYDMRFFFGPNSYPVLREYGKDIELPQLINLGWKWIAWFNRYVVIPIFNFLESHVTLNYGLIILLLTLIIKLVLFPLTYKSYMSQAK
;
A
#
# COMPACT_ATOMS: atom_id res chain seq x y z
N LYS A 1 24.53 20.73 -16.43
CA LYS A 1 23.97 20.59 -15.08
C LYS A 1 22.47 20.37 -15.22
N TYR A 2 21.98 19.22 -14.81
CA TYR A 2 20.55 18.91 -14.88
C TYR A 2 20.15 17.81 -13.89
N LEU A 3 18.87 17.73 -13.62
CA LEU A 3 18.19 16.67 -12.89
C LEU A 3 17.36 15.89 -13.91
N GLU A 4 17.48 14.57 -13.87
CA GLU A 4 16.75 13.67 -14.75
C GLU A 4 15.80 12.77 -13.93
N PHE A 5 14.56 12.71 -14.35
CA PHE A 5 13.58 11.75 -13.86
C PHE A 5 13.37 10.68 -14.93
N GLU A 6 13.82 9.48 -14.65
CA GLU A 6 13.72 8.35 -15.58
C GLU A 6 12.62 7.39 -15.11
N TYR A 7 11.67 7.10 -15.99
CA TYR A 7 10.59 6.15 -15.75
C TYR A 7 10.64 5.03 -16.78
N LYS A 8 10.60 3.76 -16.31
CA LYS A 8 10.56 2.58 -17.18
C LYS A 8 9.40 1.70 -16.76
N LEU A 9 8.47 1.46 -17.67
CA LEU A 9 7.33 0.56 -17.49
C LEU A 9 7.49 -0.64 -18.42
N ALA A 10 7.50 -1.84 -17.84
CA ALA A 10 7.44 -3.07 -18.61
C ALA A 10 5.99 -3.37 -19.07
N PRO A 11 5.77 -4.05 -20.20
CA PRO A 11 4.45 -4.51 -20.59
C PRO A 11 3.80 -5.35 -19.50
N ASP A 12 2.48 -5.21 -19.32
CA ASP A 12 1.66 -5.98 -18.38
C ASP A 12 2.15 -5.92 -16.92
N SER A 13 2.76 -4.79 -16.52
CA SER A 13 3.31 -4.60 -15.17
C SER A 13 2.61 -3.46 -14.43
N TYR A 14 2.35 -3.68 -13.16
CA TYR A 14 1.94 -2.63 -12.20
C TYR A 14 3.13 -1.91 -11.56
N MET A 15 4.38 -2.33 -11.87
CA MET A 15 5.60 -1.74 -11.32
C MET A 15 6.27 -0.87 -12.36
N VAL A 16 6.60 0.35 -11.98
CA VAL A 16 7.37 1.33 -12.78
C VAL A 16 8.70 1.55 -12.10
N ASP A 17 9.81 1.28 -12.78
CA ASP A 17 11.11 1.72 -12.29
C ASP A 17 11.18 3.24 -12.36
N PHE A 18 11.61 3.86 -11.29
CA PHE A 18 11.73 5.30 -11.14
C PHE A 18 13.10 5.65 -10.60
N ASN A 19 13.87 6.38 -11.39
CA ASN A 19 15.20 6.82 -11.01
C ASN A 19 15.30 8.34 -11.07
N ILE A 20 15.99 8.92 -10.09
CA ILE A 20 16.39 10.32 -10.12
C ILE A 20 17.91 10.34 -10.27
N ASN A 21 18.38 10.93 -11.36
CA ASN A 21 19.80 11.08 -11.64
C ASN A 21 20.18 12.58 -11.60
N THR A 22 21.25 12.91 -10.87
CA THR A 22 21.79 14.28 -10.85
C THR A 22 23.08 14.34 -11.63
N TYR A 23 23.28 15.40 -12.41
CA TYR A 23 24.49 15.59 -13.22
C TYR A 23 25.11 16.97 -12.96
N ASN A 24 26.29 16.97 -12.32
CA ASN A 24 27.09 18.16 -12.00
C ASN A 24 26.31 19.22 -11.19
N LEU A 25 25.41 18.79 -10.30
CA LEU A 25 24.66 19.68 -9.42
C LEU A 25 25.50 20.16 -8.22
N ASN A 26 26.61 19.51 -7.92
CA ASN A 26 27.57 19.90 -6.89
C ASN A 26 28.09 21.34 -7.01
N ASP A 27 28.00 21.96 -8.21
CA ASP A 27 28.39 23.33 -8.42
C ASP A 27 27.27 24.36 -8.14
N VAL A 28 26.04 23.91 -7.92
CA VAL A 28 24.87 24.79 -7.71
C VAL A 28 24.19 24.50 -6.36
N ILE A 29 24.34 23.31 -5.83
CA ILE A 29 23.87 22.94 -4.48
C ILE A 29 24.93 23.33 -3.47
N ALA A 30 24.52 23.93 -2.37
CA ALA A 30 25.42 24.35 -1.31
C ALA A 30 26.23 23.14 -0.78
N SER A 31 27.52 23.32 -0.54
CA SER A 31 28.46 22.26 -0.12
C SER A 31 28.15 21.64 1.25
N ASN A 32 27.31 22.29 2.06
CA ASN A 32 26.85 21.79 3.35
C ASN A 32 25.50 21.05 3.26
N THR A 33 24.97 20.83 2.07
CA THR A 33 23.73 20.08 1.85
C THR A 33 24.04 18.59 1.93
N ASN A 34 23.37 17.89 2.86
CA ASN A 34 23.52 16.46 3.06
C ASN A 34 22.34 15.63 2.51
N PHE A 35 21.22 16.29 2.23
CA PHE A 35 20.01 15.67 1.72
C PHE A 35 19.31 16.56 0.68
N LEU A 36 18.74 15.90 -0.33
CA LEU A 36 17.76 16.49 -1.22
C LEU A 36 16.37 16.03 -0.76
N THR A 37 15.37 16.88 -0.89
CA THR A 37 13.99 16.50 -0.53
C THR A 37 13.22 16.13 -1.79
N LEU A 38 12.74 14.90 -1.84
CA LEU A 38 11.72 14.47 -2.80
C LEU A 38 10.35 14.72 -2.16
N TYR A 39 9.59 15.62 -2.76
CA TYR A 39 8.21 15.86 -2.39
C TYR A 39 7.27 15.02 -3.28
N TRP A 40 6.41 14.23 -2.66
CA TRP A 40 5.36 13.47 -3.33
C TRP A 40 4.02 13.77 -2.68
N GLY A 41 3.16 14.49 -3.39
CA GLY A 41 1.84 14.88 -2.92
C GLY A 41 0.74 14.40 -3.85
N VAL A 42 -0.44 14.11 -3.30
CA VAL A 42 -1.62 13.71 -4.05
C VAL A 42 -2.91 14.17 -3.36
N ASP A 43 -3.84 14.63 -4.17
CA ASP A 43 -5.25 14.71 -3.77
C ASP A 43 -5.95 13.41 -4.17
N MET A 44 -6.36 12.61 -3.19
CA MET A 44 -7.02 11.31 -3.41
C MET A 44 -8.47 11.52 -3.79
N PRO A 45 -8.88 11.22 -5.05
CA PRO A 45 -10.24 11.46 -5.52
C PRO A 45 -11.23 10.53 -4.84
N GLN A 46 -12.48 10.99 -4.76
CA GLN A 46 -13.61 10.12 -4.43
C GLN A 46 -13.99 9.32 -5.69
N LEU A 47 -13.86 8.01 -5.62
CA LEU A 47 -14.17 7.08 -6.72
C LEU A 47 -15.46 6.29 -6.47
N GLU A 48 -15.86 6.17 -5.21
CA GLU A 48 -17.02 5.38 -4.81
C GLU A 48 -18.22 6.25 -4.45
N LYS A 49 -19.42 5.66 -4.52
CA LYS A 49 -20.67 6.35 -4.22
C LYS A 49 -20.76 6.88 -2.79
N SER A 50 -20.21 6.14 -1.83
CA SER A 50 -20.24 6.50 -0.42
C SER A 50 -18.90 7.07 0.04
N ARG A 51 -18.83 8.39 0.18
CA ARG A 51 -17.67 9.12 0.71
C ARG A 51 -17.24 8.59 2.07
N ASP A 52 -18.17 8.44 3.00
CA ASP A 52 -17.88 8.03 4.37
C ASP A 52 -17.34 6.60 4.44
N PHE A 53 -17.83 5.72 3.57
CA PHE A 53 -17.36 4.36 3.50
C PHE A 53 -15.96 4.29 2.90
N GLU A 54 -15.73 4.94 1.75
CA GLU A 54 -14.46 4.96 1.06
C GLU A 54 -13.34 5.61 1.88
N SER A 55 -13.65 6.70 2.61
CA SER A 55 -12.71 7.41 3.48
C SER A 55 -12.09 6.52 4.57
N ARG A 56 -12.83 5.50 5.05
CA ARG A 56 -12.34 4.55 6.07
C ARG A 56 -11.24 3.63 5.57
N TYR A 57 -11.11 3.49 4.26
CA TYR A 57 -10.09 2.65 3.61
C TYR A 57 -9.01 3.47 2.90
N THR A 58 -9.15 4.80 2.91
CA THR A 58 -8.27 5.74 2.22
C THR A 58 -7.33 6.41 3.21
N GLY A 59 -6.01 6.32 2.98
CA GLY A 59 -5.02 6.91 3.85
C GLY A 59 -3.58 6.65 3.42
N VAL A 60 -2.66 7.18 4.23
CA VAL A 60 -1.23 7.03 4.07
C VAL A 60 -0.76 5.83 4.89
N TYR A 61 -0.10 4.90 4.24
CA TYR A 61 0.52 3.71 4.81
C TYR A 61 2.02 3.75 4.58
N TYR A 62 2.79 3.13 5.45
CA TYR A 62 4.25 3.04 5.31
C TYR A 62 4.78 1.76 5.94
N ASN A 63 5.93 1.31 5.43
CA ASN A 63 6.61 0.12 5.93
C ASN A 63 8.00 0.51 6.43
N PHE A 64 8.23 0.26 7.70
CA PHE A 64 9.55 0.44 8.30
C PHE A 64 10.56 -0.62 7.82
N SER A 65 11.84 -0.34 7.93
CA SER A 65 12.90 -1.28 7.53
C SER A 65 12.89 -2.61 8.28
N ASN A 66 12.25 -2.67 9.46
CA ASN A 66 12.02 -3.90 10.24
C ASN A 66 10.80 -4.72 9.77
N ASN A 67 10.14 -4.32 8.68
CA ASN A 67 8.93 -4.92 8.10
C ASN A 67 7.62 -4.65 8.86
N ASP A 68 7.60 -3.71 9.79
CA ASP A 68 6.35 -3.26 10.42
C ASP A 68 5.61 -2.29 9.48
N VAL A 69 4.36 -2.60 9.18
CA VAL A 69 3.49 -1.77 8.35
C VAL A 69 2.51 -1.04 9.25
N GLU A 70 2.53 0.28 9.14
CA GLU A 70 1.65 1.18 9.90
C GLU A 70 0.93 2.15 8.96
N HIS A 71 0.06 2.97 9.51
CA HIS A 71 -0.67 3.99 8.77
C HIS A 71 -0.99 5.20 9.65
N LEU A 72 -1.15 6.35 9.01
CA LEU A 72 -1.69 7.54 9.66
C LEU A 72 -3.18 7.37 9.98
N SER A 73 -3.70 8.27 10.78
CA SER A 73 -5.14 8.32 11.12
C SER A 73 -6.01 8.24 9.86
N LEU A 74 -6.96 7.31 9.85
CA LEU A 74 -7.91 7.17 8.75
C LEU A 74 -9.13 8.10 8.90
N THR A 75 -9.26 8.81 10.03
CA THR A 75 -10.45 9.64 10.32
C THR A 75 -10.15 11.12 10.51
N GLY A 76 -8.90 11.47 10.81
CA GLY A 76 -8.49 12.85 11.09
C GLY A 76 -7.25 13.27 10.31
N ASP A 77 -6.92 14.53 10.44
CA ASP A 77 -5.67 15.08 9.92
C ASP A 77 -4.52 14.65 10.82
N GLU A 78 -3.41 14.27 10.21
CA GLU A 78 -2.22 13.85 10.94
C GLU A 78 -0.96 14.15 10.13
N LYS A 79 0.11 14.54 10.84
CA LYS A 79 1.44 14.75 10.29
C LYS A 79 2.48 14.14 11.22
N VAL A 80 3.30 13.24 10.71
CA VAL A 80 4.26 12.48 11.51
C VAL A 80 5.62 12.46 10.81
N ASP A 81 6.66 12.78 11.57
CA ASP A 81 8.05 12.51 11.19
C ASP A 81 8.38 11.07 11.63
N LEU A 82 8.66 10.20 10.65
CA LEU A 82 8.81 8.78 10.93
C LEU A 82 10.16 8.52 11.63
N PRO A 83 10.17 7.82 12.79
CA PRO A 83 11.33 7.74 13.67
C PRO A 83 12.47 6.88 13.15
N THR A 84 12.20 6.05 12.12
CA THR A 84 13.18 5.12 11.54
C THR A 84 13.04 5.07 10.02
N SER A 85 14.05 4.50 9.35
CA SER A 85 14.06 4.36 7.91
C SER A 85 12.89 3.50 7.39
N VAL A 86 12.41 3.86 6.21
CA VAL A 86 11.18 3.38 5.59
C VAL A 86 11.49 2.71 4.25
N LYS A 87 10.94 1.55 4.00
CA LYS A 87 11.06 0.83 2.71
C LYS A 87 10.15 1.39 1.65
N TRP A 88 8.93 1.73 2.02
CA TRP A 88 7.97 2.33 1.11
C TRP A 88 6.94 3.20 1.84
N VAL A 89 6.40 4.16 1.11
CA VAL A 89 5.22 4.96 1.45
C VAL A 89 4.13 4.66 0.43
N ALA A 90 2.88 4.52 0.88
CA ALA A 90 1.74 4.22 0.04
C ALA A 90 0.57 5.18 0.29
N TYR A 91 -0.01 5.64 -0.78
CA TYR A 91 -1.31 6.30 -0.80
C TYR A 91 -2.34 5.26 -1.22
N LYS A 92 -3.03 4.73 -0.22
CA LYS A 92 -4.01 3.66 -0.38
C LYS A 92 -5.40 4.21 -0.47
N GLN A 93 -6.13 3.82 -1.49
CA GLN A 93 -7.58 3.98 -1.60
C GLN A 93 -8.28 2.62 -1.42
N GLN A 94 -9.59 2.57 -1.56
CA GLN A 94 -10.35 1.34 -1.32
C GLN A 94 -9.89 0.17 -2.19
N PHE A 95 -9.74 0.38 -3.50
CA PHE A 95 -9.45 -0.70 -4.46
C PHE A 95 -8.08 -0.58 -5.12
N PHE A 96 -7.42 0.55 -5.05
CA PHE A 96 -6.13 0.80 -5.69
C PHE A 96 -5.16 1.48 -4.71
N SER A 97 -3.88 1.26 -4.94
CA SER A 97 -2.81 1.93 -4.21
C SER A 97 -1.74 2.44 -5.14
N SER A 98 -1.17 3.59 -4.77
CA SER A 98 0.06 4.13 -5.32
C SER A 98 1.14 3.99 -4.25
N VAL A 99 2.23 3.29 -4.54
CA VAL A 99 3.29 3.02 -3.57
C VAL A 99 4.63 3.45 -4.14
N LEU A 100 5.36 4.30 -3.42
CA LEU A 100 6.74 4.65 -3.72
C LEU A 100 7.67 3.78 -2.85
N ILE A 101 8.52 3.01 -3.50
CA ILE A 101 9.36 1.97 -2.92
C ILE A 101 10.82 2.36 -3.11
N ALA A 102 11.58 2.44 -2.01
CA ALA A 102 13.03 2.61 -2.06
C ALA A 102 13.71 1.31 -2.53
N LYS A 103 14.84 1.41 -3.19
CA LYS A 103 15.69 0.24 -3.47
C LYS A 103 16.22 -0.39 -2.18
N GLU A 104 16.67 0.43 -1.25
CA GLU A 104 17.11 0.01 0.08
C GLU A 104 16.13 0.53 1.14
N SER A 105 16.23 1.80 1.50
CA SER A 105 15.32 2.50 2.39
C SER A 105 15.45 4.01 2.27
N PHE A 106 14.40 4.74 2.62
CA PHE A 106 14.42 6.18 2.83
C PHE A 106 14.83 6.47 4.27
N PRO A 107 15.91 7.24 4.52
CA PRO A 107 16.43 7.45 5.87
C PRO A 107 15.50 8.28 6.76
N ASN A 108 14.89 9.32 6.20
CA ASN A 108 13.94 10.19 6.90
C ASN A 108 12.75 10.46 5.99
N VAL A 109 11.55 10.30 6.53
CA VAL A 109 10.30 10.53 5.81
C VAL A 109 9.33 11.25 6.73
N LEU A 110 8.85 12.39 6.29
CA LEU A 110 7.75 13.11 6.92
C LEU A 110 6.49 12.84 6.09
N VAL A 111 5.47 12.28 6.70
CA VAL A 111 4.19 11.99 6.04
C VAL A 111 3.06 12.80 6.65
N SER A 112 2.12 13.21 5.82
CA SER A 112 0.92 13.89 6.29
C SER A 112 -0.32 13.44 5.53
N THR A 113 -1.47 13.54 6.19
CA THR A 113 -2.79 13.38 5.61
C THR A 113 -3.74 14.43 6.18
N ALA A 114 -4.60 14.95 5.33
CA ALA A 114 -5.66 15.87 5.74
C ALA A 114 -6.96 15.56 4.97
N ASN A 115 -8.10 15.77 5.62
CA ASN A 115 -9.39 15.65 4.95
C ASN A 115 -9.52 16.77 3.91
N ASN A 116 -9.81 16.40 2.66
CA ASN A 116 -9.96 17.39 1.60
C ASN A 116 -11.39 17.98 1.62
N THR A 117 -11.48 19.29 1.63
CA THR A 117 -12.77 20.00 1.64
C THR A 117 -13.44 20.08 0.27
N ASN A 118 -12.69 19.79 -0.79
CA ASN A 118 -13.24 19.74 -2.15
C ASN A 118 -14.10 18.48 -2.31
N PRO A 119 -15.36 18.58 -2.74
CA PRO A 119 -16.29 17.45 -2.84
C PRO A 119 -15.81 16.31 -3.74
N GLY A 120 -14.92 16.57 -4.70
CA GLY A 120 -14.38 15.57 -5.61
C GLY A 120 -13.22 14.73 -5.03
N PHE A 121 -12.73 15.08 -3.84
CA PHE A 121 -11.59 14.42 -3.22
C PHE A 121 -11.90 13.99 -1.79
N LEU A 122 -11.27 12.92 -1.33
CA LEU A 122 -11.42 12.42 0.03
C LEU A 122 -10.39 13.06 0.96
N LYS A 123 -9.13 12.98 0.57
CA LYS A 123 -7.99 13.42 1.37
C LYS A 123 -6.90 14.01 0.50
N THR A 124 -6.11 14.89 1.09
CA THR A 124 -4.79 15.27 0.60
C THR A 124 -3.74 14.49 1.39
N ALA A 125 -2.75 13.96 0.72
CA ALA A 125 -1.66 13.22 1.33
C ALA A 125 -0.32 13.68 0.76
N ASP A 126 0.67 13.85 1.63
CA ASP A 126 1.99 14.33 1.28
C ASP A 126 3.07 13.47 1.94
N ALA A 127 4.18 13.28 1.24
CA ALA A 127 5.41 12.71 1.76
C ALA A 127 6.60 13.60 1.37
N GLU A 128 7.37 13.99 2.36
CA GLU A 128 8.67 14.65 2.18
C GLU A 128 9.76 13.61 2.50
N ILE A 129 10.50 13.19 1.49
CA ILE A 129 11.44 12.08 1.56
C ILE A 129 12.85 12.62 1.40
N SER A 130 13.70 12.38 2.41
CA SER A 130 15.11 12.76 2.36
C SER A 130 15.91 11.77 1.52
N LEU A 131 16.54 12.26 0.46
CA LEU A 131 17.48 11.51 -0.37
C LEU A 131 18.90 11.93 0.01
N PRO A 132 19.78 11.02 0.50
CA PRO A 132 21.14 11.36 0.88
C PRO A 132 21.90 11.98 -0.30
N TYR A 133 22.54 13.12 -0.08
CA TYR A 133 23.32 13.84 -1.09
C TYR A 133 24.77 13.94 -0.63
N SER A 134 25.70 13.44 -1.45
CA SER A 134 27.13 13.40 -1.13
C SER A 134 27.97 14.41 -1.91
N GLY A 135 27.35 15.23 -2.77
CA GLY A 135 28.05 16.24 -3.57
C GLY A 135 28.87 15.68 -4.71
N LYS A 136 28.62 14.46 -5.15
CA LYS A 136 29.27 13.87 -6.31
C LYS A 136 28.77 14.52 -7.60
N ALA A 137 29.59 14.47 -8.65
CA ALA A 137 29.21 14.95 -9.98
C ALA A 137 28.01 14.22 -10.56
N ILE A 138 27.87 12.94 -10.24
CA ILE A 138 26.72 12.12 -10.63
C ILE A 138 26.25 11.37 -9.38
N GLU A 139 24.96 11.52 -9.07
CA GLU A 139 24.28 10.71 -8.05
C GLU A 139 23.03 10.08 -8.64
N LYS A 140 22.70 8.90 -8.13
CA LYS A 140 21.57 8.12 -8.61
C LYS A 140 20.74 7.61 -7.43
N TYR A 141 19.43 7.83 -7.50
CA TYR A 141 18.45 7.36 -6.55
C TYR A 141 17.52 6.38 -7.25
N ASP A 142 17.71 5.10 -6.97
CA ASP A 142 16.89 4.03 -7.57
C ASP A 142 15.66 3.76 -6.70
N MET A 143 14.49 3.88 -7.30
CA MET A 143 13.19 3.71 -6.67
C MET A 143 12.25 2.97 -7.62
N ARG A 144 11.10 2.59 -7.14
CA ARG A 144 10.01 2.04 -7.96
C ARG A 144 8.69 2.59 -7.50
N PHE A 145 7.78 2.79 -8.44
CA PHE A 145 6.36 2.97 -8.14
C PHE A 145 5.61 1.67 -8.40
N PHE A 146 4.71 1.34 -7.50
CA PHE A 146 3.65 0.37 -7.76
C PHE A 146 2.34 1.15 -7.89
N PHE A 147 1.65 0.98 -9.03
CA PHE A 147 0.32 1.52 -9.28
C PHE A 147 -0.59 0.34 -9.62
N GLY A 148 -1.34 -0.14 -8.66
CA GLY A 148 -2.09 -1.37 -8.89
C GLY A 148 -3.26 -1.59 -7.93
N PRO A 149 -4.03 -2.65 -8.19
CA PRO A 149 -5.19 -2.99 -7.40
C PRO A 149 -4.79 -3.54 -6.02
N ASN A 150 -5.62 -3.27 -5.01
CA ASN A 150 -5.53 -3.87 -3.69
C ASN A 150 -6.04 -5.33 -3.73
N SER A 151 -5.41 -6.12 -4.56
CA SER A 151 -5.67 -7.56 -4.71
C SER A 151 -4.55 -8.35 -4.04
N TYR A 152 -4.90 -9.26 -3.13
CA TYR A 152 -3.89 -10.02 -2.37
C TYR A 152 -2.92 -10.80 -3.26
N PRO A 153 -3.35 -11.51 -4.34
CA PRO A 153 -2.44 -12.16 -5.26
C PRO A 153 -1.46 -11.18 -5.92
N VAL A 154 -1.97 -10.05 -6.43
CA VAL A 154 -1.14 -9.03 -7.10
C VAL A 154 -0.13 -8.42 -6.13
N LEU A 155 -0.57 -7.95 -4.97
CA LEU A 155 0.34 -7.37 -3.97
C LEU A 155 1.41 -8.37 -3.50
N ARG A 156 1.08 -9.67 -3.44
CA ARG A 156 2.02 -10.72 -3.10
C ARG A 156 3.04 -10.97 -4.20
N GLU A 157 2.63 -10.91 -5.45
CA GLU A 157 3.50 -11.08 -6.61
C GLU A 157 4.56 -9.96 -6.66
N TYR A 158 4.12 -8.71 -6.52
CA TYR A 158 4.99 -7.55 -6.66
C TYR A 158 5.78 -7.17 -5.40
N GLY A 159 5.37 -7.60 -4.22
CA GLY A 159 5.97 -7.08 -3.00
C GLY A 159 5.86 -7.96 -1.77
N LYS A 160 5.96 -9.29 -1.93
CA LYS A 160 5.98 -10.21 -0.78
C LYS A 160 7.12 -9.91 0.19
N ASP A 161 8.30 -9.59 -0.34
CA ASP A 161 9.52 -9.39 0.46
C ASP A 161 9.56 -8.02 1.16
N ILE A 162 8.70 -7.11 0.76
CA ILE A 162 8.53 -5.77 1.33
C ILE A 162 7.14 -5.57 1.96
N GLU A 163 6.43 -6.64 2.25
CA GLU A 163 5.17 -6.67 2.99
C GLU A 163 4.01 -5.87 2.35
N LEU A 164 4.02 -5.63 1.01
CA LEU A 164 2.89 -5.00 0.30
C LEU A 164 1.53 -5.67 0.55
N PRO A 165 1.42 -7.01 0.72
CA PRO A 165 0.15 -7.65 1.05
C PRO A 165 -0.50 -7.14 2.35
N GLN A 166 0.25 -6.51 3.26
CA GLN A 166 -0.28 -5.93 4.49
C GLN A 166 -1.07 -4.63 4.26
N LEU A 167 -1.01 -4.04 3.05
CA LEU A 167 -1.95 -2.98 2.65
C LEU A 167 -3.41 -3.45 2.72
N ILE A 168 -3.66 -4.77 2.60
CA ILE A 168 -4.98 -5.36 2.81
C ILE A 168 -5.10 -5.79 4.26
N ASN A 169 -5.95 -5.10 5.01
CA ASN A 169 -6.27 -5.50 6.38
C ASN A 169 -7.14 -6.76 6.36
N LEU A 170 -6.55 -7.91 6.64
CA LEU A 170 -7.24 -9.20 6.73
C LEU A 170 -7.85 -9.47 8.11
N GLY A 171 -7.78 -8.50 9.03
CA GLY A 171 -8.26 -8.63 10.40
C GLY A 171 -7.22 -9.18 11.38
N TRP A 172 -7.64 -9.57 12.57
CA TRP A 172 -6.76 -10.12 13.61
C TRP A 172 -6.01 -11.35 13.14
N LYS A 173 -4.85 -11.64 13.73
CA LYS A 173 -3.92 -12.70 13.29
C LYS A 173 -4.61 -14.05 12.97
N TRP A 174 -5.58 -14.50 13.77
CA TRP A 174 -6.33 -15.73 13.54
C TRP A 174 -7.29 -15.62 12.34
N ILE A 175 -7.98 -14.48 12.21
CA ILE A 175 -8.89 -14.20 11.09
C ILE A 175 -8.06 -14.01 9.82
N ALA A 176 -6.95 -13.29 9.89
CA ALA A 176 -6.04 -13.10 8.78
C ALA A 176 -5.45 -14.43 8.27
N TRP A 177 -5.07 -15.35 9.19
CA TRP A 177 -4.62 -16.69 8.84
C TRP A 177 -5.71 -17.47 8.10
N PHE A 178 -6.93 -17.50 8.66
CA PHE A 178 -8.07 -18.19 8.05
C PHE A 178 -8.42 -17.59 6.67
N ASN A 179 -8.48 -16.28 6.57
CA ASN A 179 -8.73 -15.59 5.28
C ASN A 179 -7.65 -15.93 4.26
N ARG A 180 -6.36 -15.89 4.64
CA ARG A 180 -5.22 -16.13 3.76
C ARG A 180 -5.15 -17.57 3.26
N TYR A 181 -5.39 -18.55 4.12
CA TYR A 181 -5.16 -19.96 3.81
C TYR A 181 -6.42 -20.76 3.48
N VAL A 182 -7.60 -20.23 3.78
CA VAL A 182 -8.87 -20.89 3.49
C VAL A 182 -9.74 -20.08 2.55
N VAL A 183 -10.12 -18.85 2.92
CA VAL A 183 -11.10 -18.06 2.16
C VAL A 183 -10.57 -17.66 0.79
N ILE A 184 -9.38 -17.02 0.73
CA ILE A 184 -8.80 -16.53 -0.51
C ILE A 184 -8.50 -17.67 -1.51
N PRO A 185 -7.88 -18.80 -1.12
CA PRO A 185 -7.66 -19.92 -2.04
C PRO A 185 -8.96 -20.53 -2.59
N ILE A 186 -10.00 -20.68 -1.75
CA ILE A 186 -11.29 -21.20 -2.20
C ILE A 186 -11.93 -20.20 -3.18
N PHE A 187 -11.91 -18.91 -2.87
CA PHE A 187 -12.44 -17.89 -3.75
C PHE A 187 -11.73 -17.90 -5.12
N ASN A 188 -10.40 -17.88 -5.14
CA ASN A 188 -9.61 -17.90 -6.39
C ASN A 188 -9.84 -19.20 -7.17
N PHE A 189 -10.00 -20.33 -6.50
CA PHE A 189 -10.35 -21.59 -7.14
C PHE A 189 -11.73 -21.51 -7.82
N LEU A 190 -12.74 -20.99 -7.12
CA LEU A 190 -14.08 -20.80 -7.68
C LEU A 190 -14.05 -19.82 -8.85
N GLU A 191 -13.35 -18.69 -8.72
CA GLU A 191 -13.24 -17.67 -9.77
C GLU A 191 -12.57 -18.23 -11.04
N SER A 192 -11.53 -19.04 -10.90
CA SER A 192 -10.78 -19.58 -12.03
C SER A 192 -11.45 -20.77 -12.73
N HIS A 193 -12.30 -21.53 -12.05
CA HIS A 193 -12.90 -22.75 -12.60
C HIS A 193 -14.40 -22.65 -12.89
N VAL A 194 -15.05 -21.63 -12.36
CA VAL A 194 -16.50 -21.49 -12.47
C VAL A 194 -16.85 -20.18 -13.16
N THR A 195 -17.38 -20.25 -14.38
CA THR A 195 -17.81 -19.09 -15.17
C THR A 195 -19.14 -18.49 -14.65
N LEU A 196 -19.29 -18.38 -13.32
CA LEU A 196 -20.46 -17.81 -12.67
C LEU A 196 -20.23 -16.33 -12.34
N ASN A 197 -21.33 -15.59 -12.16
CA ASN A 197 -21.21 -14.24 -11.63
C ASN A 197 -20.71 -14.25 -10.18
N TYR A 198 -20.08 -13.16 -9.75
CA TYR A 198 -19.50 -13.05 -8.39
C TYR A 198 -20.52 -13.29 -7.26
N GLY A 199 -21.82 -12.99 -7.47
CA GLY A 199 -22.86 -13.26 -6.49
C GLY A 199 -23.00 -14.77 -6.19
N LEU A 200 -22.98 -15.62 -7.22
CA LEU A 200 -23.01 -17.07 -7.06
C LEU A 200 -21.73 -17.62 -6.46
N ILE A 201 -20.58 -17.06 -6.83
CA ILE A 201 -19.29 -17.43 -6.23
C ILE A 201 -19.30 -17.15 -4.73
N ILE A 202 -19.78 -16.00 -4.28
CA ILE A 202 -19.92 -15.64 -2.86
C ILE A 202 -20.89 -16.56 -2.15
N LEU A 203 -22.00 -16.92 -2.78
CA LEU A 203 -22.99 -17.85 -2.21
C LEU A 203 -22.39 -19.24 -2.02
N LEU A 204 -21.68 -19.77 -3.02
CA LEU A 204 -20.97 -21.06 -2.94
C LEU A 204 -19.87 -21.02 -1.87
N LEU A 205 -19.07 -19.97 -1.83
CA LEU A 205 -18.05 -19.76 -0.81
C LEU A 205 -18.68 -19.80 0.60
N THR A 206 -19.80 -19.10 0.80
CA THR A 206 -20.52 -19.08 2.07
C THR A 206 -21.00 -20.47 2.47
N LEU A 207 -21.51 -21.25 1.52
CA LEU A 207 -21.96 -22.62 1.75
C LEU A 207 -20.79 -23.51 2.18
N ILE A 208 -19.67 -23.46 1.45
CA ILE A 208 -18.47 -24.23 1.75
C ILE A 208 -17.95 -23.90 3.16
N ILE A 209 -17.82 -22.61 3.50
CA ILE A 209 -17.35 -22.19 4.82
C ILE A 209 -18.29 -22.67 5.92
N LYS A 210 -19.63 -22.59 5.72
CA LYS A 210 -20.61 -23.10 6.68
C LYS A 210 -20.48 -24.61 6.89
N LEU A 211 -20.23 -25.37 5.81
CA LEU A 211 -20.02 -26.83 5.93
C LEU A 211 -18.73 -27.15 6.71
N VAL A 212 -17.64 -26.42 6.46
CA VAL A 212 -16.38 -26.59 7.20
C VAL A 212 -16.52 -26.24 8.68
N LEU A 213 -17.29 -25.21 9.01
CA LEU A 213 -17.52 -24.78 10.39
C LEU A 213 -18.65 -25.55 11.10
N PHE A 214 -19.44 -26.35 10.38
CA PHE A 214 -20.59 -27.08 10.94
C PHE A 214 -20.24 -27.94 12.15
N PRO A 215 -19.16 -28.77 12.18
CA PRO A 215 -18.84 -29.58 13.33
C PRO A 215 -18.49 -28.75 14.58
N LEU A 216 -17.91 -27.55 14.40
CA LEU A 216 -17.62 -26.63 15.51
C LEU A 216 -18.88 -25.99 16.07
N THR A 217 -19.76 -25.52 15.19
CA THR A 217 -21.06 -24.92 15.58
C THR A 217 -21.96 -25.96 16.23
N TYR A 218 -22.02 -27.19 15.71
CA TYR A 218 -22.79 -28.29 16.31
C TYR A 218 -22.33 -28.61 17.74
N LYS A 219 -21.01 -28.72 17.98
CA LYS A 219 -20.46 -28.93 19.32
C LYS A 219 -20.82 -27.79 20.28
N SER A 220 -20.76 -26.54 19.80
CA SER A 220 -21.15 -25.38 20.61
C SER A 220 -22.61 -25.41 21.01
N TYR A 221 -23.53 -25.73 20.10
CA TYR A 221 -24.95 -25.87 20.41
C TYR A 221 -25.23 -27.03 21.40
N MET A 222 -24.57 -28.17 21.22
CA MET A 222 -24.72 -29.30 22.14
C MET A 222 -24.17 -28.99 23.54
N SER A 223 -23.16 -28.13 23.65
CA SER A 223 -22.63 -27.72 24.95
C SER A 223 -23.55 -26.73 25.69
N GLN A 224 -24.32 -25.93 24.95
CA GLN A 224 -25.28 -24.98 25.52
C GLN A 224 -26.61 -25.64 25.91
N ALA A 225 -26.89 -26.81 25.36
CA ALA A 225 -28.14 -27.58 25.63
C ALA A 225 -28.03 -28.55 26.82
N LYS A 226 -26.87 -28.63 27.48
CA LYS A 226 -26.61 -29.32 28.73
C LYS A 226 -26.66 -28.37 29.92
#